data_69c1700aed0b4944be3dff7f570f62dc
#
_entry.id   69c1700aed0b4944be3dff7f570f62dc
#
_cell.length_a   1.000
_cell.length_b   1.000
_cell.length_c   1.000
_cell.angle_alpha   90.00
_cell.angle_beta   90.00
_cell.angle_gamma   90.00
#
_symmetry.space_group_name_H-M   'P 1'
#
loop_
_entity.id
_entity.type
_entity.pdbx_description
1 polymer ?
#
loop_
_entity_poly.entity_id
_entity_poly.type
_entity_poly.pdbx_seq_one_letter_code
_entity_poly.pdbx_strand_id
1 'polypeptide(L)'
;MTQASDGPGDLHLATVVVNVQDMRRGVDFWCTALGYRQREAEMDPGFVMLVHPEGARLPVSLQLADAPPREPVRVHLDLYTSEQDRHVERLVGLGASRVTDWPYPDDPDFVVLRDPDGNEFCVIDHAEL
;
A
#
# COMPACT_ATOMS: atom_id res chain seq x y z
N MET A 1 34.76 17.38 -15.57
CA MET A 1 34.08 16.96 -14.39
C MET A 1 32.61 16.73 -14.66
N THR A 2 32.12 15.76 -14.08
CA THR A 2 30.73 15.46 -14.27
C THR A 2 29.84 16.45 -13.56
N GLN A 3 28.64 16.48 -14.00
CA GLN A 3 27.59 17.24 -13.34
C GLN A 3 26.91 16.36 -12.29
N ALA A 4 27.71 15.69 -11.48
CA ALA A 4 27.17 14.71 -10.53
C ALA A 4 26.10 15.30 -9.63
N SER A 5 26.20 16.62 -9.34
CA SER A 5 25.22 17.30 -8.51
C SER A 5 23.90 17.61 -9.23
N ASP A 6 23.85 17.47 -10.56
CA ASP A 6 22.69 17.87 -11.34
C ASP A 6 21.70 16.72 -11.59
N GLY A 7 22.14 15.49 -11.43
CA GLY A 7 21.28 14.35 -11.66
C GLY A 7 21.01 13.58 -10.37
N PRO A 8 20.11 12.61 -10.42
CA PRO A 8 19.75 11.85 -9.22
C PRO A 8 20.83 10.88 -8.75
N GLY A 9 21.82 10.57 -9.57
CA GLY A 9 22.84 9.60 -9.22
C GLY A 9 22.19 8.26 -8.88
N ASP A 10 22.52 7.72 -7.71
CA ASP A 10 21.94 6.46 -7.24
C ASP A 10 20.72 6.66 -6.32
N LEU A 11 20.21 7.89 -6.22
CA LEU A 11 19.00 8.15 -5.42
C LEU A 11 17.79 7.53 -6.14
N HIS A 12 17.07 6.69 -5.43
CA HIS A 12 15.93 5.97 -6.00
C HIS A 12 14.89 5.69 -4.92
N LEU A 13 13.68 5.42 -5.36
CA LEU A 13 12.59 5.04 -4.48
C LEU A 13 12.75 3.58 -4.07
N ALA A 14 13.05 3.33 -2.80
CA ALA A 14 13.32 1.98 -2.31
C ALA A 14 12.06 1.27 -1.83
N THR A 15 11.18 2.00 -1.14
CA THR A 15 9.99 1.40 -0.54
C THR A 15 9.00 2.51 -0.20
N VAL A 16 7.73 2.14 -0.08
CA VAL A 16 6.69 3.02 0.46
C VAL A 16 6.44 2.59 1.90
N VAL A 17 6.43 3.52 2.84
CA VAL A 17 6.22 3.23 4.25
C VAL A 17 4.78 3.56 4.64
N VAL A 18 4.10 2.58 5.22
CA VAL A 18 2.71 2.69 5.68
C VAL A 18 2.72 2.50 7.20
N ASN A 19 2.11 3.42 7.92
CA ASN A 19 2.01 3.32 9.37
C ASN A 19 0.86 2.38 9.75
N VAL A 20 1.12 1.52 10.72
CA VAL A 20 0.14 0.57 11.25
C VAL A 20 0.11 0.67 12.77
N GLN A 21 -1.04 0.43 13.36
CA GLN A 21 -1.17 0.42 14.83
C GLN A 21 -0.99 -0.98 15.40
N ASP A 22 -1.08 -2.01 14.57
CA ASP A 22 -0.93 -3.40 14.96
C ASP A 22 -0.10 -4.08 13.87
N MET A 23 1.15 -4.41 14.18
CA MET A 23 2.08 -4.92 13.17
C MET A 23 1.63 -6.26 12.59
N ARG A 24 1.18 -7.20 13.45
CA ARG A 24 0.74 -8.50 12.95
C ARG A 24 -0.44 -8.36 12.00
N ARG A 25 -1.41 -7.54 12.37
CA ARG A 25 -2.58 -7.30 11.53
C ARG A 25 -2.18 -6.66 10.20
N GLY A 26 -1.28 -5.68 10.23
CA GLY A 26 -0.81 -5.02 9.02
C GLY A 26 -0.06 -5.97 8.10
N VAL A 27 0.84 -6.78 8.66
CA VAL A 27 1.59 -7.77 7.87
C VAL A 27 0.63 -8.77 7.22
N ASP A 28 -0.30 -9.31 8.00
CA ASP A 28 -1.24 -10.30 7.48
C ASP A 28 -2.09 -9.72 6.35
N PHE A 29 -2.59 -8.50 6.53
CA PHE A 29 -3.41 -7.85 5.51
C PHE A 29 -2.61 -7.62 4.22
N TRP A 30 -1.48 -6.91 4.32
CA TRP A 30 -0.77 -6.49 3.12
C TRP A 30 -0.07 -7.64 2.41
N CYS A 31 0.44 -8.64 3.15
CA CYS A 31 1.01 -9.83 2.52
C CYS A 31 -0.05 -10.59 1.72
N THR A 32 -1.23 -10.76 2.28
CA THR A 32 -2.31 -11.48 1.59
C THR A 32 -2.88 -10.64 0.44
N ALA A 33 -3.02 -9.33 0.66
CA ALA A 33 -3.57 -8.44 -0.37
C ALA A 33 -2.70 -8.42 -1.62
N LEU A 34 -1.38 -8.33 -1.46
CA LEU A 34 -0.46 -8.13 -2.57
C LEU A 34 0.29 -9.39 -3.00
N GLY A 35 0.17 -10.48 -2.25
CA GLY A 35 1.00 -11.66 -2.49
C GLY A 35 2.45 -11.44 -2.08
N TYR A 36 2.68 -10.57 -1.13
CA TYR A 36 4.02 -10.25 -0.62
C TYR A 36 4.36 -11.14 0.56
N ARG A 37 5.64 -11.14 0.93
CA ARG A 37 6.14 -11.81 2.13
C ARG A 37 7.06 -10.88 2.88
N GLN A 38 7.31 -11.18 4.15
CA GLN A 38 8.32 -10.47 4.92
C GLN A 38 9.69 -10.72 4.31
N ARG A 39 10.48 -9.65 4.14
CA ARG A 39 11.85 -9.79 3.67
C ARG A 39 12.69 -10.54 4.70
N GLU A 40 12.55 -10.20 5.98
CA GLU A 40 13.28 -10.87 7.06
C GLU A 40 12.41 -11.99 7.63
N ALA A 41 13.07 -13.07 8.09
CA ALA A 41 12.36 -14.22 8.65
C ALA A 41 11.64 -13.87 9.95
N GLU A 42 12.24 -13.02 10.78
CA GLU A 42 11.65 -12.62 12.05
C GLU A 42 10.99 -11.26 11.92
N MET A 43 9.84 -11.11 12.57
CA MET A 43 9.11 -9.86 12.57
C MET A 43 9.70 -8.92 13.60
N ASP A 44 10.24 -7.79 13.14
CA ASP A 44 10.61 -6.70 14.03
C ASP A 44 9.34 -6.01 14.49
N PRO A 45 9.16 -5.73 15.79
CA PRO A 45 7.92 -5.13 16.26
C PRO A 45 7.70 -3.70 15.76
N GLY A 46 8.73 -3.00 15.34
CA GLY A 46 8.63 -1.59 14.96
C GLY A 46 8.64 -1.31 13.47
N PHE A 47 9.22 -2.21 12.66
CA PHE A 47 9.38 -1.97 11.22
C PHE A 47 9.55 -3.27 10.48
N VAL A 48 8.71 -3.53 9.47
CA VAL A 48 8.76 -4.75 8.66
C VAL A 48 8.70 -4.36 7.19
N MET A 49 9.64 -4.85 6.40
CA MET A 49 9.60 -4.66 4.95
C MET A 49 8.96 -5.88 4.27
N LEU A 50 7.98 -5.62 3.43
CA LEU A 50 7.29 -6.65 2.66
C LEU A 50 7.74 -6.57 1.21
N VAL A 51 8.04 -7.73 0.62
CA VAL A 51 8.59 -7.78 -0.73
C VAL A 51 7.82 -8.80 -1.57
N HIS A 52 7.78 -8.53 -2.88
CA HIS A 52 7.27 -9.51 -3.82
C HIS A 52 8.24 -10.72 -3.84
N PRO A 53 7.70 -11.97 -3.83
CA PRO A 53 8.58 -13.15 -3.77
C PRO A 53 9.62 -13.21 -4.87
N GLU A 54 9.32 -12.66 -6.04
CA GLU A 54 10.24 -12.64 -7.17
C GLU A 54 11.02 -11.33 -7.29
N GLY A 55 10.81 -10.39 -6.36
CA GLY A 55 11.54 -9.13 -6.35
C GLY A 55 11.17 -8.17 -7.47
N ALA A 56 10.08 -8.43 -8.19
CA ALA A 56 9.74 -7.67 -9.40
C ALA A 56 8.91 -6.41 -9.12
N ARG A 57 8.46 -6.21 -7.90
CA ARG A 57 7.56 -5.12 -7.55
C ARG A 57 8.16 -4.25 -6.46
N LEU A 58 7.65 -3.01 -6.35
CA LEU A 58 8.09 -2.09 -5.32
C LEU A 58 7.74 -2.64 -3.94
N PRO A 59 8.70 -2.69 -3.01
CA PRO A 59 8.41 -3.11 -1.64
C PRO A 59 7.48 -2.15 -0.91
N VAL A 60 6.76 -2.69 0.07
CA VAL A 60 5.96 -1.90 1.00
C VAL A 60 6.47 -2.19 2.40
N SER A 61 6.78 -1.15 3.14
CA SER A 61 7.27 -1.28 4.52
C SER A 61 6.19 -0.84 5.49
N LEU A 62 6.10 -1.52 6.62
CA LEU A 62 5.15 -1.18 7.67
C LEU A 62 5.93 -0.66 8.87
N GLN A 63 5.47 0.45 9.41
CA GLN A 63 6.07 1.08 10.59
C GLN A 63 5.02 1.20 11.68
N LEU A 64 5.36 0.74 12.88
CA LEU A 64 4.43 0.83 14.00
C LEU A 64 4.24 2.29 14.40
N ALA A 65 2.98 2.70 14.51
CA ALA A 65 2.60 4.04 14.96
C ALA A 65 1.54 3.89 16.06
N ASP A 66 1.46 4.88 16.94
CA ASP A 66 0.53 4.82 18.06
C ASP A 66 -0.79 5.55 17.81
N ALA A 67 -0.99 6.03 16.57
CA ALA A 67 -2.20 6.76 16.21
C ALA A 67 -2.57 6.46 14.76
N PRO A 68 -3.87 6.54 14.40
CA PRO A 68 -4.29 6.39 13.02
C PRO A 68 -3.83 7.55 12.14
N PRO A 69 -3.93 7.42 10.80
CA PRO A 69 -3.54 8.51 9.91
C PRO A 69 -4.37 9.76 10.14
N ARG A 70 -3.74 10.88 9.89
CA ARG A 70 -4.42 12.19 9.96
C ARG A 70 -5.04 12.52 8.61
N GLU A 71 -6.13 13.23 8.63
CA GLU A 71 -6.76 13.73 7.42
C GLU A 71 -6.46 15.20 7.21
N PRO A 72 -6.30 15.65 5.95
CA PRO A 72 -6.32 14.82 4.74
C PRO A 72 -5.05 13.97 4.62
N VAL A 73 -5.20 12.79 4.05
CA VAL A 73 -4.07 11.89 3.81
C VAL A 73 -3.21 12.47 2.69
N ARG A 74 -1.91 12.58 2.92
CA ARG A 74 -1.01 13.19 1.95
C ARG A 74 -0.43 12.20 0.95
N VAL A 75 -0.30 10.95 1.35
CA VAL A 75 0.24 9.88 0.49
C VAL A 75 -0.69 8.69 0.61
N HIS A 76 -1.04 8.11 -0.52
CA HIS A 76 -1.84 6.90 -0.56
C HIS A 76 -1.27 5.97 -1.64
N LEU A 77 -1.69 4.72 -1.61
CA LEU A 77 -1.29 3.74 -2.61
C LEU A 77 -2.37 3.63 -3.68
N ASP A 78 -1.94 3.46 -4.93
CA ASP A 78 -2.83 3.11 -6.03
C ASP A 78 -2.51 1.69 -6.47
N LEU A 79 -3.51 0.83 -6.45
CA LEU A 79 -3.38 -0.55 -6.88
C LEU A 79 -4.12 -0.72 -8.20
N TYR A 80 -3.44 -1.21 -9.22
CA TYR A 80 -4.01 -1.40 -10.54
C TYR A 80 -4.46 -2.84 -10.73
N THR A 81 -5.59 -3.03 -11.38
CA THR A 81 -6.10 -4.36 -11.70
C THR A 81 -7.11 -4.26 -12.84
N SER A 82 -7.20 -5.32 -13.63
CA SER A 82 -8.28 -5.46 -14.61
C SER A 82 -9.53 -6.12 -14.02
N GLU A 83 -9.52 -6.45 -12.73
CA GLU A 83 -10.61 -7.16 -12.04
C GLU A 83 -11.00 -6.40 -10.77
N GLN A 84 -11.37 -5.13 -10.93
CA GLN A 84 -11.60 -4.22 -9.80
C GLN A 84 -12.64 -4.77 -8.81
N ASP A 85 -13.80 -5.20 -9.30
CA ASP A 85 -14.88 -5.64 -8.40
C ASP A 85 -14.45 -6.87 -7.60
N ARG A 86 -13.76 -7.81 -8.22
CA ARG A 86 -13.29 -9.01 -7.56
C ARG A 86 -12.31 -8.67 -6.44
N HIS A 87 -11.37 -7.77 -6.72
CA HIS A 87 -10.35 -7.41 -5.73
C HIS A 87 -10.90 -6.53 -4.62
N VAL A 88 -11.85 -5.64 -4.92
CA VAL A 88 -12.50 -4.86 -3.86
C VAL A 88 -13.21 -5.79 -2.89
N GLU A 89 -13.99 -6.75 -3.39
CA GLU A 89 -14.67 -7.72 -2.51
C GLU A 89 -13.68 -8.56 -1.72
N ARG A 90 -12.60 -9.00 -2.37
CA ARG A 90 -11.56 -9.77 -1.69
C ARG A 90 -10.91 -8.98 -0.57
N LEU A 91 -10.54 -7.73 -0.84
CA LEU A 91 -9.85 -6.89 0.15
C LEU A 91 -10.77 -6.54 1.33
N VAL A 92 -12.04 -6.30 1.07
CA VAL A 92 -13.01 -6.08 2.15
C VAL A 92 -13.11 -7.33 3.02
N GLY A 93 -13.10 -8.51 2.41
CA GLY A 93 -13.09 -9.76 3.17
C GLY A 93 -11.85 -9.96 4.02
N LEU A 94 -10.73 -9.32 3.65
CA LEU A 94 -9.48 -9.38 4.40
C LEU A 94 -9.41 -8.32 5.52
N GLY A 95 -10.37 -7.41 5.59
CA GLY A 95 -10.40 -6.41 6.64
C GLY A 95 -10.40 -4.96 6.18
N ALA A 96 -10.35 -4.70 4.89
CA ALA A 96 -10.47 -3.34 4.38
C ALA A 96 -11.91 -2.84 4.48
N SER A 97 -12.09 -1.54 4.48
CA SER A 97 -13.42 -0.92 4.47
C SER A 97 -13.53 0.05 3.30
N ARG A 98 -14.73 0.13 2.72
CA ARG A 98 -15.01 1.06 1.64
C ARG A 98 -15.20 2.46 2.22
N VAL A 99 -14.66 3.47 1.52
CA VAL A 99 -14.90 4.86 1.85
C VAL A 99 -16.09 5.32 0.98
N THR A 100 -17.28 5.33 1.59
CA THR A 100 -18.51 5.59 0.84
C THR A 100 -18.83 7.08 0.70
N ASP A 101 -18.25 7.92 1.56
CA ASP A 101 -18.47 9.37 1.52
C ASP A 101 -17.42 10.11 0.71
N TRP A 102 -16.59 9.39 -0.04
CA TRP A 102 -15.64 10.01 -0.95
C TRP A 102 -16.39 10.75 -2.07
N PRO A 103 -15.94 11.95 -2.47
CA PRO A 103 -16.62 12.71 -3.54
C PRO A 103 -16.27 12.15 -4.92
N TYR A 104 -16.85 11.01 -5.25
CA TYR A 104 -16.57 10.35 -6.52
C TYR A 104 -17.08 11.19 -7.69
N PRO A 105 -16.31 11.28 -8.78
CA PRO A 105 -16.84 11.83 -10.02
C PRO A 105 -17.86 10.86 -10.64
N ASP A 106 -18.53 11.30 -11.71
CA ASP A 106 -19.37 10.40 -12.48
C ASP A 106 -18.50 9.34 -13.14
N ASP A 107 -18.97 8.08 -13.10
CA ASP A 107 -18.30 6.94 -13.72
C ASP A 107 -16.82 6.83 -13.32
N PRO A 108 -16.51 6.74 -12.02
CA PRO A 108 -15.13 6.68 -11.58
C PRO A 108 -14.47 5.35 -11.95
N ASP A 109 -13.18 5.39 -12.27
CA ASP A 109 -12.39 4.18 -12.52
C ASP A 109 -11.72 3.66 -11.25
N PHE A 110 -11.97 4.24 -10.10
CA PHE A 110 -11.30 3.88 -8.84
C PHE A 110 -12.31 3.73 -7.70
N VAL A 111 -11.93 2.90 -6.74
CA VAL A 111 -12.65 2.73 -5.47
C VAL A 111 -11.66 3.02 -4.35
N VAL A 112 -12.05 3.87 -3.41
CA VAL A 112 -11.22 4.20 -2.25
C VAL A 112 -11.55 3.26 -1.11
N LEU A 113 -10.51 2.62 -0.57
CA LEU A 113 -10.62 1.73 0.59
C LEU A 113 -9.70 2.24 1.69
N ARG A 114 -9.92 1.72 2.91
CA ARG A 114 -8.99 1.87 4.01
C ARG A 114 -8.54 0.49 4.47
N ASP A 115 -7.27 0.37 4.78
CA ASP A 115 -6.76 -0.87 5.37
C ASP A 115 -7.24 -0.98 6.83
N PRO A 116 -6.96 -2.09 7.54
CA PRO A 116 -7.42 -2.25 8.94
C PRO A 116 -6.92 -1.16 9.88
N ASP A 117 -5.86 -0.46 9.55
CA ASP A 117 -5.32 0.63 10.37
C ASP A 117 -5.79 2.02 9.93
N GLY A 118 -6.66 2.08 8.93
CA GLY A 118 -7.23 3.35 8.47
C GLY A 118 -6.46 4.02 7.34
N ASN A 119 -5.44 3.38 6.79
CA ASN A 119 -4.67 3.94 5.68
C ASN A 119 -5.47 3.84 4.39
N GLU A 120 -5.60 4.96 3.68
CA GLU A 120 -6.35 4.99 2.43
C GLU A 120 -5.53 4.49 1.27
N PHE A 121 -6.18 3.74 0.41
CA PHE A 121 -5.60 3.31 -0.86
C PHE A 121 -6.72 3.16 -1.88
N CYS A 122 -6.35 3.16 -3.16
CA CYS A 122 -7.31 3.06 -4.24
C CYS A 122 -7.11 1.78 -5.02
N VAL A 123 -8.21 1.18 -5.45
CA VAL A 123 -8.18 0.08 -6.41
C VAL A 123 -8.69 0.64 -7.73
N ILE A 124 -7.84 0.64 -8.73
CA ILE A 124 -8.08 1.33 -9.99
C ILE A 124 -8.27 0.30 -11.09
N ASP A 125 -9.35 0.48 -11.86
CA ASP A 125 -9.63 -0.36 -13.03
C ASP A 125 -8.65 0.01 -14.14
N HIS A 126 -7.60 -0.79 -14.28
CA HIS A 126 -6.54 -0.53 -15.24
C HIS A 126 -5.99 -1.86 -15.76
N ALA A 127 -6.17 -2.12 -17.04
CA ALA A 127 -5.81 -3.41 -17.63
C ALA A 127 -4.32 -3.54 -17.91
N GLU A 128 -3.58 -2.44 -18.01
CA GLU A 128 -2.16 -2.45 -18.36
C GLU A 128 -1.34 -1.63 -17.39
N LEU A 129 -0.10 -2.04 -17.19
CA LEU A 129 0.84 -1.35 -16.33
C LEU A 129 1.99 -0.77 -17.13
#